data_8c253d4b45ec298e6080642fd468c7ea
#
_entry.id   8c253d4b45ec298e6080642fd468c7ea
#
_cell.length_a   1.000
_cell.length_b   1.000
_cell.length_c   1.000
_cell.angle_alpha   90.00
_cell.angle_beta   90.00
_cell.angle_gamma   90.00
#
_symmetry.space_group_name_H-M   'P 1'
#
loop_
_entity.id
_entity.type
_entity.pdbx_description
1 polymer ?
#
loop_
_entity_poly.entity_id
_entity_poly.type
_entity_poly.pdbx_seq_one_letter_code
_entity_poly.pdbx_strand_id
1 'polypeptide(L)'
;MLRRAARTVGQLLLPAHCAACGSPAPPDGRWPLCAACARDLADLLSAPYCPACGRHAGPYTAGPDGCAFCRQYPVPFDAAVRAGAYGGPLKTLVLRCKYGPRPALATVLGRLLAERLALAGWADHVDRIVPVPLHWSRRVRRGFNQALGMARELVRAVPGAGRVDRRTLVRTRPTAHQTGIPAARRRQNVRGAFRVRRGTDLAGETVLLVDDVMTSGTTVAECTRVLKRAGAGDVYVAVAATADFDDPGPW
;
A
#
# COMPACT_ATOMS: atom_id res chain seq x y z
N MET A 1 18.53 29.73 -19.34
CA MET A 1 18.76 30.59 -18.16
C MET A 1 17.47 31.08 -17.51
N LEU A 2 16.52 31.67 -18.24
CA LEU A 2 15.23 32.22 -17.72
C LEU A 2 14.41 31.22 -16.86
N ARG A 3 14.31 29.95 -17.22
CA ARG A 3 13.58 28.93 -16.44
C ARG A 3 14.22 28.61 -15.08
N ARG A 4 15.54 28.73 -14.94
CA ARG A 4 16.24 28.58 -13.65
C ARG A 4 16.00 29.82 -12.77
N ALA A 5 16.09 31.02 -13.30
CA ALA A 5 15.84 32.26 -12.55
C ALA A 5 14.39 32.33 -12.03
N ALA A 6 13.39 32.01 -12.87
CA ALA A 6 11.99 31.97 -12.46
C ALA A 6 11.71 30.93 -11.37
N ARG A 7 12.39 29.78 -11.40
CA ARG A 7 12.34 28.78 -10.31
C ARG A 7 12.94 29.31 -9.01
N THR A 8 14.08 29.98 -9.05
CA THR A 8 14.75 30.54 -7.87
C THR A 8 13.91 31.62 -7.20
N VAL A 9 13.28 32.51 -7.98
CA VAL A 9 12.37 33.54 -7.46
C VAL A 9 11.10 32.95 -6.89
N GLY A 10 10.50 31.94 -7.54
CA GLY A 10 9.35 31.21 -7.02
C GLY A 10 9.64 30.47 -5.70
N GLN A 11 10.87 30.00 -5.51
CA GLN A 11 11.33 29.33 -4.29
C GLN A 11 11.57 30.29 -3.11
N LEU A 12 11.99 31.51 -3.37
CA LEU A 12 12.11 32.57 -2.36
C LEU A 12 10.75 33.04 -1.86
N LEU A 13 9.73 33.04 -2.72
CA LEU A 13 8.37 33.47 -2.39
C LEU A 13 7.49 32.34 -1.80
N LEU A 14 7.75 31.08 -2.17
CA LEU A 14 7.00 29.90 -1.72
C LEU A 14 7.99 28.75 -1.48
N PRO A 15 8.69 28.75 -0.34
CA PRO A 15 9.64 27.68 -0.01
C PRO A 15 8.94 26.33 0.00
N ALA A 16 9.57 25.33 -0.64
CA ALA A 16 9.07 23.97 -0.57
C ALA A 16 9.16 23.46 0.88
N HIS A 17 8.08 22.90 1.38
CA HIS A 17 8.04 22.35 2.73
C HIS A 17 8.03 20.83 2.71
N CYS A 18 8.72 20.25 3.65
CA CYS A 18 8.76 18.81 3.87
C CYS A 18 7.34 18.24 4.05
N ALA A 19 6.98 17.27 3.22
CA ALA A 19 5.67 16.63 3.29
C ALA A 19 5.45 15.82 4.57
N ALA A 20 6.51 15.55 5.36
CA ALA A 20 6.39 14.86 6.64
C ALA A 20 6.41 15.82 7.85
N CYS A 21 7.41 16.67 8.03
CA CYS A 21 7.54 17.49 9.23
C CYS A 21 7.17 18.98 9.04
N GLY A 22 7.03 19.45 7.80
CA GLY A 22 6.73 20.86 7.50
C GLY A 22 7.95 21.78 7.47
N SER A 23 9.14 21.33 7.84
CA SER A 23 10.38 22.11 7.71
C SER A 23 10.72 22.43 6.26
N PRO A 24 11.56 23.43 5.97
CA PRO A 24 12.05 23.68 4.63
C PRO A 24 12.63 22.39 3.99
N ALA A 25 12.32 22.16 2.72
CA ALA A 25 12.82 21.00 1.99
C ALA A 25 13.43 21.45 0.67
N PRO A 26 14.47 20.74 0.15
CA PRO A 26 15.04 21.07 -1.14
C PRO A 26 14.00 20.83 -2.24
N PRO A 27 13.84 21.76 -3.17
CA PRO A 27 12.85 21.67 -4.25
C PRO A 27 13.20 20.56 -5.25
N ASP A 28 14.50 20.24 -5.37
CA ASP A 28 15.04 19.26 -6.32
C ASP A 28 15.27 17.89 -5.67
N GLY A 29 14.78 17.69 -4.44
CA GLY A 29 14.87 16.41 -3.74
C GLY A 29 14.06 15.34 -4.48
N ARG A 30 14.59 14.10 -4.50
CA ARG A 30 13.90 12.92 -5.06
C ARG A 30 12.50 12.74 -4.46
N TRP A 31 12.35 13.10 -3.19
CA TRP A 31 11.09 13.07 -2.44
C TRP A 31 10.81 14.45 -1.85
N PRO A 32 9.56 14.83 -1.63
CA PRO A 32 9.20 16.11 -1.03
C PRO A 32 9.47 16.10 0.49
N LEU A 33 10.72 15.82 0.88
CA LEU A 33 11.16 15.64 2.26
C LEU A 33 12.43 16.46 2.53
N CYS A 34 12.59 16.95 3.76
CA CYS A 34 13.88 17.46 4.23
C CYS A 34 14.87 16.31 4.44
N ALA A 35 16.18 16.65 4.55
CA ALA A 35 17.24 15.66 4.68
C ALA A 35 17.06 14.70 5.88
N ALA A 36 16.57 15.20 7.03
CA ALA A 36 16.30 14.36 8.20
C ALA A 36 15.20 13.35 7.92
N CYS A 37 14.02 13.81 7.46
CA CYS A 37 12.92 12.91 7.12
C CYS A 37 13.25 11.96 5.96
N ALA A 38 14.14 12.34 5.05
CA ALA A 38 14.58 11.45 3.98
C ALA A 38 15.47 10.31 4.51
N ARG A 39 16.36 10.58 5.48
CA ARG A 39 17.13 9.55 6.18
C ARG A 39 16.26 8.61 6.96
N ASP A 40 15.38 9.14 7.82
CA ASP A 40 14.42 8.33 8.60
C ASP A 40 13.54 7.47 7.70
N LEU A 41 13.14 8.00 6.52
CA LEU A 41 12.39 7.23 5.54
C LEU A 41 13.24 6.09 4.97
N ALA A 42 14.51 6.32 4.65
CA ALA A 42 15.41 5.28 4.12
C ALA A 42 15.54 4.11 5.10
N ASP A 43 15.64 4.37 6.41
CA ASP A 43 15.70 3.33 7.44
C ASP A 43 14.40 2.51 7.48
N LEU A 44 13.24 3.17 7.37
CA LEU A 44 11.93 2.48 7.32
C LEU A 44 11.77 1.64 6.05
N LEU A 45 12.29 2.12 4.91
CA LEU A 45 12.27 1.39 3.64
C LEU A 45 13.21 0.18 3.66
N SER A 46 14.37 0.28 4.32
CA SER A 46 15.35 -0.81 4.42
C SER A 46 14.99 -1.86 5.47
N ALA A 47 14.01 -1.59 6.34
CA ALA A 47 13.60 -2.50 7.39
C ALA A 47 13.19 -3.87 6.82
N PRO A 48 13.81 -4.98 7.29
CA PRO A 48 13.55 -6.31 6.75
C PRO A 48 12.11 -6.77 7.03
N TYR A 49 11.58 -7.63 6.17
CA TYR A 49 10.23 -8.16 6.29
C TYR A 49 10.08 -9.55 5.67
N CYS A 50 9.06 -10.27 6.10
CA CYS A 50 8.70 -11.57 5.55
C CYS A 50 8.04 -11.39 4.17
N PRO A 51 8.57 -11.98 3.09
CA PRO A 51 7.99 -11.86 1.75
C PRO A 51 6.62 -12.55 1.61
N ALA A 52 6.30 -13.53 2.46
CA ALA A 52 5.00 -14.18 2.45
C ALA A 52 3.90 -13.28 3.03
N CYS A 53 4.13 -12.60 4.17
CA CYS A 53 3.07 -11.84 4.84
C CYS A 53 3.30 -10.33 4.97
N GLY A 54 4.47 -9.81 4.58
CA GLY A 54 4.82 -8.38 4.66
C GLY A 54 5.13 -7.85 6.05
N ARG A 55 5.05 -8.66 7.13
CA ARG A 55 5.36 -8.25 8.50
C ARG A 55 6.85 -8.05 8.70
N HIS A 56 7.22 -7.26 9.69
CA HIS A 56 8.61 -7.20 10.11
C HIS A 56 9.13 -8.60 10.45
N ALA A 57 10.30 -8.92 9.94
CA ALA A 57 10.99 -10.17 10.21
C ALA A 57 12.48 -9.88 10.17
N GLY A 58 13.24 -10.34 11.14
CA GLY A 58 14.68 -10.22 11.12
C GLY A 58 15.27 -10.96 9.91
N PRO A 59 16.54 -10.66 9.55
CA PRO A 59 17.16 -11.16 8.31
C PRO A 59 17.19 -12.70 8.20
N TYR A 60 17.08 -13.42 9.32
CA TYR A 60 17.10 -14.89 9.38
C TYR A 60 15.84 -15.50 9.95
N THR A 61 14.75 -14.73 10.13
CA THR A 61 13.52 -15.18 10.78
C THR A 61 12.42 -15.55 9.80
N ALA A 62 12.60 -15.32 8.51
CA ALA A 62 11.72 -15.73 7.44
C ALA A 62 12.44 -16.71 6.50
N GLY A 63 11.94 -17.93 6.41
CA GLY A 63 12.35 -18.96 5.45
C GLY A 63 11.40 -19.06 4.24
N PRO A 64 11.55 -20.11 3.41
CA PRO A 64 10.65 -20.38 2.29
C PRO A 64 9.16 -20.41 2.69
N ASP A 65 8.86 -20.97 3.87
CA ASP A 65 7.50 -21.08 4.42
C ASP A 65 7.05 -19.83 5.18
N GLY A 66 7.76 -18.73 5.05
CA GLY A 66 7.50 -17.48 5.73
C GLY A 66 8.10 -17.40 7.14
N CYS A 67 7.67 -16.42 7.93
CA CYS A 67 8.11 -16.21 9.32
C CYS A 67 7.31 -17.09 10.31
N ALA A 68 7.70 -17.02 11.59
CA ALA A 68 7.00 -17.77 12.65
C ALA A 68 5.49 -17.50 12.67
N PHE A 69 5.09 -16.25 12.42
CA PHE A 69 3.68 -15.89 12.31
C PHE A 69 2.96 -16.60 11.15
N CYS A 70 3.59 -16.71 9.95
CA CYS A 70 2.99 -17.41 8.80
C CYS A 70 2.79 -18.90 9.09
N ARG A 71 3.73 -19.54 9.82
CA ARG A 71 3.62 -20.95 10.21
C ARG A 71 2.45 -21.18 11.19
N GLN A 72 2.22 -20.24 12.09
CA GLN A 72 1.12 -20.33 13.05
C GLN A 72 -0.23 -19.92 12.41
N TYR A 73 -0.23 -18.92 11.55
CA TYR A 73 -1.43 -18.36 10.91
C TYR A 73 -1.20 -18.22 9.41
N PRO A 74 -1.48 -19.24 8.61
CA PRO A 74 -1.31 -19.20 7.16
C PRO A 74 -2.07 -18.03 6.53
N VAL A 75 -1.37 -17.26 5.70
CA VAL A 75 -1.96 -16.13 4.97
C VAL A 75 -2.73 -16.64 3.75
N PRO A 76 -3.84 -16.01 3.35
CA PRO A 76 -4.62 -16.45 2.20
C PRO A 76 -4.06 -15.98 0.85
N PHE A 77 -3.08 -15.09 0.83
CA PHE A 77 -2.40 -14.57 -0.37
C PHE A 77 -1.02 -15.23 -0.53
N ASP A 78 -0.50 -15.20 -1.74
CA ASP A 78 0.67 -16.00 -2.12
C ASP A 78 2.00 -15.30 -1.78
N ALA A 79 2.06 -13.96 -1.87
CA ALA A 79 3.19 -13.16 -1.37
C ALA A 79 2.79 -11.70 -1.12
N ALA A 80 3.66 -10.97 -0.42
CA ALA A 80 3.45 -9.56 -0.16
C ALA A 80 4.73 -8.74 -0.35
N VAL A 81 4.57 -7.53 -0.92
CA VAL A 81 5.58 -6.49 -0.90
C VAL A 81 5.09 -5.28 -0.11
N ARG A 82 5.99 -4.62 0.59
CA ARG A 82 5.75 -3.34 1.24
C ARG A 82 6.81 -2.33 0.86
N ALA A 83 6.46 -1.05 0.79
CA ALA A 83 7.49 -0.03 0.65
C ALA A 83 8.32 0.07 1.93
N GLY A 84 7.71 0.10 3.11
CA GLY A 84 8.45 0.18 4.37
C GLY A 84 7.65 -0.15 5.62
N ALA A 85 8.30 -0.04 6.78
CA ALA A 85 7.65 -0.14 8.09
C ALA A 85 6.79 1.11 8.38
N TYR A 86 5.62 0.92 9.01
CA TYR A 86 4.69 2.00 9.32
C TYR A 86 5.16 2.82 10.53
N GLY A 87 5.92 3.86 10.29
CA GLY A 87 6.50 4.73 11.33
C GLY A 87 6.92 6.08 10.77
N GLY A 88 7.36 6.98 11.62
CA GLY A 88 8.02 8.23 11.28
C GLY A 88 7.42 8.99 10.07
N PRO A 89 8.26 9.39 9.12
CA PRO A 89 7.82 10.11 7.94
C PRO A 89 6.87 9.29 7.04
N LEU A 90 7.05 7.97 6.90
CA LEU A 90 6.17 7.14 6.08
C LEU A 90 4.73 7.12 6.62
N LYS A 91 4.56 6.97 7.95
CA LYS A 91 3.26 7.10 8.62
C LYS A 91 2.63 8.46 8.33
N THR A 92 3.41 9.53 8.44
CA THR A 92 2.91 10.89 8.20
C THR A 92 2.46 11.09 6.75
N LEU A 93 3.25 10.60 5.76
CA LEU A 93 2.88 10.64 4.34
C LEU A 93 1.55 9.90 4.08
N VAL A 94 1.41 8.69 4.64
CA VAL A 94 0.17 7.91 4.54
C VAL A 94 -1.03 8.65 5.15
N LEU A 95 -0.88 9.21 6.36
CA LEU A 95 -1.96 9.94 7.03
C LEU A 95 -2.34 11.22 6.28
N ARG A 96 -1.36 11.98 5.78
CA ARG A 96 -1.62 13.18 4.98
C ARG A 96 -2.24 12.85 3.62
N CYS A 97 -1.88 11.70 3.02
CA CYS A 97 -2.55 11.18 1.85
C CYS A 97 -4.01 10.79 2.14
N LYS A 98 -4.28 10.19 3.32
CA LYS A 98 -5.64 9.75 3.71
C LYS A 98 -6.59 10.90 4.08
N TYR A 99 -6.09 11.88 4.79
CA TYR A 99 -6.90 12.89 5.50
C TYR A 99 -6.59 14.33 5.09
N GLY A 100 -5.47 14.56 4.42
CA GLY A 100 -5.08 15.88 3.93
C GLY A 100 -5.50 16.13 2.49
N PRO A 101 -5.50 17.41 2.04
CA PRO A 101 -5.85 17.80 0.67
C PRO A 101 -4.68 17.55 -0.31
N ARG A 102 -4.00 16.40 -0.20
CA ARG A 102 -2.77 16.10 -0.97
C ARG A 102 -2.82 14.75 -1.69
N PRO A 103 -3.68 14.59 -2.70
CA PRO A 103 -3.77 13.34 -3.48
C PRO A 103 -2.46 12.98 -4.18
N ALA A 104 -1.60 13.98 -4.47
CA ALA A 104 -0.27 13.76 -5.05
C ALA A 104 0.64 12.88 -4.20
N LEU A 105 0.40 12.77 -2.88
CA LEU A 105 1.14 11.83 -2.03
C LEU A 105 0.88 10.36 -2.38
N ALA A 106 -0.24 10.03 -3.03
CA ALA A 106 -0.47 8.68 -3.54
C ALA A 106 0.54 8.31 -4.65
N THR A 107 0.96 9.29 -5.47
CA THR A 107 2.04 9.11 -6.44
C THR A 107 3.37 8.85 -5.76
N VAL A 108 3.70 9.59 -4.70
CA VAL A 108 4.94 9.38 -3.92
C VAL A 108 4.96 7.98 -3.31
N LEU A 109 3.89 7.59 -2.62
CA LEU A 109 3.74 6.26 -2.01
C LEU A 109 3.77 5.14 -3.07
N GLY A 110 3.16 5.37 -4.24
CA GLY A 110 3.16 4.44 -5.36
C GLY A 110 4.56 4.23 -5.95
N ARG A 111 5.37 5.28 -6.06
CA ARG A 111 6.76 5.17 -6.52
C ARG A 111 7.65 4.42 -5.54
N LEU A 112 7.53 4.71 -4.23
CA LEU A 112 8.23 3.96 -3.19
C LEU A 112 7.88 2.46 -3.25
N LEU A 113 6.60 2.15 -3.48
CA LEU A 113 6.14 0.79 -3.60
C LEU A 113 6.61 0.13 -4.91
N ALA A 114 6.66 0.87 -6.01
CA ALA A 114 7.14 0.38 -7.30
C ALA A 114 8.61 -0.05 -7.27
N GLU A 115 9.46 0.68 -6.53
CA GLU A 115 10.86 0.30 -6.33
C GLU A 115 11.00 -1.07 -5.66
N ARG A 116 10.08 -1.42 -4.76
CA ARG A 116 10.05 -2.73 -4.10
C ARG A 116 9.42 -3.81 -4.97
N LEU A 117 8.34 -3.46 -5.68
CA LEU A 117 7.68 -4.39 -6.59
C LEU A 117 8.62 -4.83 -7.72
N ALA A 118 9.41 -3.91 -8.26
CA ALA A 118 10.39 -4.22 -9.32
C ALA A 118 11.47 -5.25 -8.90
N LEU A 119 11.67 -5.44 -7.58
CA LEU A 119 12.59 -6.44 -7.03
C LEU A 119 11.90 -7.77 -6.71
N ALA A 120 10.58 -7.85 -6.86
CA ALA A 120 9.82 -9.07 -6.63
C ALA A 120 9.84 -9.92 -7.91
N GLY A 121 10.33 -11.15 -7.80
CA GLY A 121 10.49 -12.07 -8.93
C GLY A 121 9.19 -12.56 -9.57
N TRP A 122 8.05 -12.03 -9.16
CA TRP A 122 6.71 -12.33 -9.69
C TRP A 122 6.00 -11.09 -10.27
N ALA A 123 6.66 -9.93 -10.31
CA ALA A 123 6.03 -8.67 -10.71
C ALA A 123 5.54 -8.66 -12.17
N ASP A 124 6.25 -9.35 -13.04
CA ASP A 124 5.96 -9.52 -14.48
C ASP A 124 4.89 -10.60 -14.77
N HIS A 125 4.53 -11.41 -13.76
CA HIS A 125 3.46 -12.40 -13.88
C HIS A 125 2.08 -11.83 -13.49
N VAL A 126 2.00 -10.56 -13.13
CA VAL A 126 0.74 -9.92 -12.72
C VAL A 126 -0.11 -9.57 -13.93
N ASP A 127 -1.31 -10.14 -14.05
CA ASP A 127 -2.27 -9.82 -15.10
C ASP A 127 -3.12 -8.60 -14.76
N ARG A 128 -3.49 -8.48 -13.49
CA ARG A 128 -4.44 -7.45 -13.04
C ARG A 128 -4.02 -6.82 -11.71
N ILE A 129 -3.98 -5.49 -11.66
CA ILE A 129 -3.75 -4.72 -10.44
C ILE A 129 -5.09 -4.21 -9.92
N VAL A 130 -5.48 -4.66 -8.74
CA VAL A 130 -6.77 -4.37 -8.13
C VAL A 130 -6.56 -3.50 -6.87
N PRO A 131 -6.87 -2.20 -6.91
CA PRO A 131 -6.84 -1.36 -5.71
C PRO A 131 -7.98 -1.74 -4.76
N VAL A 132 -7.68 -1.92 -3.47
CA VAL A 132 -8.69 -2.17 -2.44
C VAL A 132 -9.72 -1.03 -2.45
N PRO A 133 -11.02 -1.34 -2.62
CA PRO A 133 -12.02 -0.31 -2.77
C PRO A 133 -12.38 0.35 -1.43
N LEU A 134 -12.52 1.67 -1.46
CA LEU A 134 -13.17 2.41 -0.38
C LEU A 134 -14.69 2.25 -0.46
N HIS A 135 -15.36 2.22 0.69
CA HIS A 135 -16.80 2.40 0.71
C HIS A 135 -17.17 3.79 0.17
N TRP A 136 -18.33 3.90 -0.51
CA TRP A 136 -18.73 5.14 -1.19
C TRP A 136 -18.70 6.36 -0.25
N SER A 137 -19.14 6.22 1.02
CA SER A 137 -19.13 7.32 2.00
C SER A 137 -17.72 7.84 2.32
N ARG A 138 -16.72 6.94 2.37
CA ARG A 138 -15.32 7.34 2.54
C ARG A 138 -14.77 7.97 1.27
N ARG A 139 -15.20 7.48 0.10
CA ARG A 139 -14.80 8.04 -1.19
C ARG A 139 -15.32 9.47 -1.37
N VAL A 140 -16.57 9.74 -0.99
CA VAL A 140 -17.15 11.08 -1.02
C VAL A 140 -16.38 12.01 -0.07
N ARG A 141 -16.13 11.58 1.18
CA ARG A 141 -15.41 12.38 2.16
C ARG A 141 -13.96 12.66 1.80
N ARG A 142 -13.27 11.71 1.14
CA ARG A 142 -11.84 11.82 0.76
C ARG A 142 -11.62 12.39 -0.63
N GLY A 143 -12.62 12.34 -1.51
CA GLY A 143 -12.54 12.73 -2.90
C GLY A 143 -11.81 11.74 -3.81
N PHE A 144 -10.98 10.85 -3.28
CA PHE A 144 -10.18 9.90 -4.06
C PHE A 144 -9.89 8.59 -3.30
N ASN A 145 -9.37 7.59 -4.02
CA ASN A 145 -8.88 6.33 -3.46
C ASN A 145 -7.35 6.28 -3.58
N GLN A 146 -6.66 6.24 -2.45
CA GLN A 146 -5.20 6.21 -2.36
C GLN A 146 -4.61 4.97 -3.05
N ALA A 147 -5.22 3.81 -2.81
CA ALA A 147 -4.80 2.55 -3.42
C ALA A 147 -4.86 2.61 -4.95
N LEU A 148 -5.88 3.30 -5.51
CA LEU A 148 -5.95 3.53 -6.96
C LEU A 148 -4.85 4.47 -7.46
N GLY A 149 -4.51 5.50 -6.70
CA GLY A 149 -3.40 6.40 -7.03
C GLY A 149 -2.07 5.64 -7.08
N MET A 150 -1.79 4.83 -6.07
CA MET A 150 -0.60 3.97 -6.03
C MET A 150 -0.59 2.93 -7.16
N ALA A 151 -1.71 2.23 -7.39
CA ALA A 151 -1.82 1.22 -8.46
C ALA A 151 -1.47 1.79 -9.85
N ARG A 152 -1.86 3.03 -10.12
CA ARG A 152 -1.50 3.72 -11.38
C ARG A 152 0.00 3.98 -11.50
N GLU A 153 0.68 4.28 -10.41
CA GLU A 153 2.14 4.45 -10.44
C GLU A 153 2.87 3.12 -10.62
N LEU A 154 2.34 2.02 -10.07
CA LEU A 154 2.92 0.68 -10.27
C LEU A 154 2.96 0.33 -11.76
N VAL A 155 1.85 0.50 -12.49
CA VAL A 155 1.82 0.25 -13.95
C VAL A 155 2.79 1.14 -14.73
N ARG A 156 2.97 2.39 -14.30
CA ARG A 156 3.87 3.33 -14.98
C ARG A 156 5.34 3.01 -14.74
N ALA A 157 5.68 2.50 -13.55
CA ALA A 157 7.05 2.36 -13.11
C ALA A 157 7.59 0.93 -13.25
N VAL A 158 6.73 -0.08 -13.34
CA VAL A 158 7.12 -1.48 -13.43
C VAL A 158 6.57 -2.05 -14.75
N PRO A 159 7.41 -2.16 -15.79
CA PRO A 159 7.01 -2.78 -17.05
C PRO A 159 6.51 -4.22 -16.83
N GLY A 160 5.44 -4.59 -17.50
CA GLY A 160 4.85 -5.92 -17.36
C GLY A 160 3.91 -6.11 -16.15
N ALA A 161 3.81 -5.15 -15.23
CA ALA A 161 3.00 -5.25 -14.02
C ALA A 161 1.47 -5.22 -14.25
N GLY A 162 0.99 -5.72 -15.36
CA GLY A 162 -0.45 -5.88 -15.65
C GLY A 162 -1.21 -4.56 -15.83
N ARG A 163 -2.54 -4.63 -15.77
CA ARG A 163 -3.44 -3.49 -15.95
C ARG A 163 -4.19 -3.14 -14.67
N VAL A 164 -4.42 -1.85 -14.42
CA VAL A 164 -5.24 -1.41 -13.27
C VAL A 164 -6.72 -1.63 -13.56
N ASP A 165 -7.37 -2.43 -12.72
CA ASP A 165 -8.82 -2.59 -12.74
C ASP A 165 -9.47 -2.21 -11.39
N ARG A 166 -10.04 -1.02 -11.36
CA ARG A 166 -10.77 -0.47 -10.19
C ARG A 166 -12.18 -1.02 -10.03
N ARG A 167 -12.67 -1.84 -10.97
CA ARG A 167 -14.04 -2.33 -11.00
C ARG A 167 -14.16 -3.78 -10.55
N THR A 168 -13.09 -4.54 -10.55
CA THR A 168 -13.06 -5.95 -10.13
C THR A 168 -13.63 -6.14 -8.73
N LEU A 169 -13.10 -5.43 -7.73
CA LEU A 169 -13.59 -5.50 -6.35
C LEU A 169 -14.56 -4.36 -6.03
N VAL A 170 -15.63 -4.71 -5.34
CA VAL A 170 -16.63 -3.77 -4.82
C VAL A 170 -16.73 -3.94 -3.31
N ARG A 171 -16.72 -2.84 -2.57
CA ARG A 171 -17.03 -2.82 -1.14
C ARG A 171 -18.51 -2.57 -0.95
N THR A 172 -19.21 -3.55 -0.39
CA THR A 172 -20.68 -3.60 -0.35
C THR A 172 -21.29 -2.90 0.87
N ARG A 173 -20.52 -2.76 1.95
CA ARG A 173 -20.98 -2.11 3.18
C ARG A 173 -19.90 -1.26 3.84
N PRO A 174 -20.28 -0.23 4.62
CA PRO A 174 -19.34 0.48 5.45
C PRO A 174 -18.80 -0.45 6.54
N THR A 175 -17.55 -0.25 6.93
CA THR A 175 -16.95 -0.92 8.08
C THR A 175 -16.35 0.14 8.99
N ALA A 176 -16.33 -0.09 10.29
CA ALA A 176 -15.70 0.83 11.24
C ALA A 176 -14.21 1.05 10.89
N HIS A 177 -13.63 2.16 11.37
CA HIS A 177 -12.19 2.34 11.29
C HIS A 177 -11.50 1.22 12.10
N GLN A 178 -10.47 0.59 11.52
CA GLN A 178 -9.75 -0.49 12.21
C GLN A 178 -8.85 0.02 13.34
N THR A 179 -8.56 1.32 13.35
CA THR A 179 -7.85 1.99 14.45
C THR A 179 -8.72 1.96 15.70
N GLY A 180 -8.18 1.43 16.80
CA GLY A 180 -8.92 1.28 18.06
C GLY A 180 -9.82 0.05 18.18
N ILE A 181 -9.97 -0.78 17.11
CA ILE A 181 -10.70 -2.06 17.20
C ILE A 181 -9.74 -3.18 17.61
N PRO A 182 -10.06 -3.99 18.65
CA PRO A 182 -9.28 -5.18 18.99
C PRO A 182 -9.12 -6.14 17.79
N ALA A 183 -7.97 -6.84 17.71
CA ALA A 183 -7.62 -7.69 16.56
C ALA A 183 -8.71 -8.72 16.23
N ALA A 184 -9.27 -9.40 17.22
CA ALA A 184 -10.36 -10.37 17.04
C ALA A 184 -11.61 -9.77 16.37
N ARG A 185 -11.96 -8.53 16.69
CA ARG A 185 -13.12 -7.83 16.10
C ARG A 185 -12.85 -7.26 14.71
N ARG A 186 -11.58 -7.05 14.33
CA ARG A 186 -11.24 -6.53 13.00
C ARG A 186 -11.68 -7.45 11.88
N ARG A 187 -11.54 -8.77 12.08
CA ARG A 187 -11.98 -9.79 11.11
C ARG A 187 -13.50 -9.76 10.92
N GLN A 188 -14.26 -9.74 12.01
CA GLN A 188 -15.72 -9.63 11.94
C GLN A 188 -16.17 -8.33 11.23
N ASN A 189 -15.44 -7.22 11.48
CA ASN A 189 -15.73 -5.92 10.88
C ASN A 189 -15.62 -5.94 9.35
N VAL A 190 -14.73 -6.73 8.76
CA VAL A 190 -14.53 -6.76 7.29
C VAL A 190 -15.15 -7.97 6.59
N ARG A 191 -15.53 -9.02 7.34
CA ARG A 191 -16.13 -10.25 6.79
C ARG A 191 -17.36 -9.92 5.94
N GLY A 192 -17.39 -10.39 4.68
CA GLY A 192 -18.48 -10.15 3.72
C GLY A 192 -18.62 -8.69 3.27
N ALA A 193 -17.63 -7.83 3.56
CA ALA A 193 -17.68 -6.42 3.12
C ALA A 193 -17.24 -6.24 1.67
N PHE A 194 -16.74 -7.28 1.01
CA PHE A 194 -16.24 -7.22 -0.36
C PHE A 194 -16.88 -8.31 -1.22
N ARG A 195 -16.98 -8.04 -2.51
CA ARG A 195 -17.36 -9.02 -3.54
C ARG A 195 -16.68 -8.69 -4.86
N VAL A 196 -16.51 -9.69 -5.71
CA VAL A 196 -16.17 -9.48 -7.12
C VAL A 196 -17.43 -9.00 -7.85
N ARG A 197 -17.27 -8.06 -8.77
CA ARG A 197 -18.35 -7.54 -9.60
C ARG A 197 -18.87 -8.67 -10.52
N ARG A 198 -20.18 -8.78 -10.67
CA ARG A 198 -20.82 -9.74 -11.59
C ARG A 198 -20.27 -9.54 -13.02
N GLY A 199 -20.03 -10.63 -13.73
CA GLY A 199 -19.46 -10.63 -15.08
C GLY A 199 -17.96 -10.31 -15.14
N THR A 200 -17.24 -10.30 -14.02
CA THR A 200 -15.78 -10.25 -14.01
C THR A 200 -15.25 -11.68 -14.05
N ASP A 201 -14.51 -12.01 -15.08
CA ASP A 201 -13.76 -13.26 -15.17
C ASP A 201 -12.35 -13.07 -14.60
N LEU A 202 -11.96 -13.97 -13.71
CA LEU A 202 -10.63 -14.02 -13.08
C LEU A 202 -9.97 -15.40 -13.25
N ALA A 203 -10.54 -16.28 -14.09
CA ALA A 203 -10.07 -17.66 -14.21
C ALA A 203 -8.57 -17.73 -14.54
N GLY A 204 -7.78 -18.20 -13.57
CA GLY A 204 -6.33 -18.34 -13.67
C GLY A 204 -5.54 -17.03 -13.63
N GLU A 205 -6.18 -15.84 -13.59
CA GLU A 205 -5.46 -14.57 -13.54
C GLU A 205 -4.65 -14.42 -12.24
N THR A 206 -3.45 -13.90 -12.37
CA THR A 206 -2.60 -13.43 -11.25
C THR A 206 -2.99 -12.00 -10.90
N VAL A 207 -3.46 -11.80 -9.67
CA VAL A 207 -3.98 -10.52 -9.19
C VAL A 207 -3.05 -9.88 -8.18
N LEU A 208 -2.67 -8.62 -8.39
CA LEU A 208 -1.99 -7.78 -7.40
C LEU A 208 -2.99 -6.89 -6.67
N LEU A 209 -3.26 -7.18 -5.40
CA LEU A 209 -4.03 -6.30 -4.51
C LEU A 209 -3.16 -5.15 -4.01
N VAL A 210 -3.65 -3.91 -4.14
CA VAL A 210 -2.96 -2.71 -3.66
C VAL A 210 -3.75 -2.05 -2.55
N ASP A 211 -3.10 -1.81 -1.40
CA ASP A 211 -3.68 -1.02 -0.29
C ASP A 211 -2.62 -0.05 0.27
N ASP A 212 -3.03 0.88 1.11
CA ASP A 212 -2.12 1.87 1.68
C ASP A 212 -1.37 1.36 2.92
N VAL A 213 -2.05 0.70 3.85
CA VAL A 213 -1.45 0.16 5.07
C VAL A 213 -2.04 -1.19 5.40
N MET A 214 -1.20 -2.16 5.54
CA MET A 214 -1.56 -3.44 6.12
C MET A 214 -1.23 -3.42 7.63
N THR A 215 -2.27 -3.45 8.42
CA THR A 215 -2.19 -3.61 9.88
C THR A 215 -2.31 -5.10 10.23
N SER A 216 -3.42 -5.54 10.79
CA SER A 216 -3.68 -6.97 11.00
C SER A 216 -3.78 -7.78 9.68
N GLY A 217 -3.86 -7.14 8.52
CA GLY A 217 -4.02 -7.79 7.22
C GLY A 217 -5.44 -8.30 6.91
N THR A 218 -6.38 -8.16 7.84
CA THR A 218 -7.75 -8.70 7.68
C THR A 218 -8.49 -8.17 6.45
N THR A 219 -8.21 -6.92 6.02
CA THR A 219 -8.80 -6.36 4.80
C THR A 219 -8.28 -7.07 3.55
N VAL A 220 -6.96 -7.17 3.39
CA VAL A 220 -6.36 -7.83 2.23
C VAL A 220 -6.68 -9.32 2.23
N ALA A 221 -6.72 -9.97 3.40
CA ALA A 221 -7.11 -11.37 3.54
C ALA A 221 -8.56 -11.62 3.07
N GLU A 222 -9.50 -10.76 3.45
CA GLU A 222 -10.89 -10.89 2.97
C GLU A 222 -11.01 -10.63 1.47
N CYS A 223 -10.31 -9.62 0.95
CA CYS A 223 -10.25 -9.35 -0.49
C CYS A 223 -9.65 -10.54 -1.25
N THR A 224 -8.57 -11.13 -0.76
CA THR A 224 -7.93 -12.30 -1.36
C THR A 224 -8.89 -13.49 -1.43
N ARG A 225 -9.58 -13.82 -0.32
CA ARG A 225 -10.56 -14.92 -0.32
C ARG A 225 -11.67 -14.72 -1.34
N VAL A 226 -12.11 -13.49 -1.51
CA VAL A 226 -13.16 -13.15 -2.49
C VAL A 226 -12.63 -13.28 -3.93
N LEU A 227 -11.39 -12.88 -4.21
CA LEU A 227 -10.75 -13.04 -5.52
C LEU A 227 -10.49 -14.51 -5.85
N LYS A 228 -9.91 -15.27 -4.93
CA LYS A 228 -9.66 -16.72 -5.11
C LYS A 228 -10.96 -17.48 -5.37
N ARG A 229 -12.07 -17.18 -4.65
CA ARG A 229 -13.39 -17.77 -4.90
C ARG A 229 -13.96 -17.40 -6.26
N ALA A 230 -13.55 -16.30 -6.85
CA ALA A 230 -13.96 -15.86 -8.18
C ALA A 230 -13.03 -16.37 -9.30
N GLY A 231 -12.13 -17.33 -8.97
CA GLY A 231 -11.28 -18.02 -9.94
C GLY A 231 -9.88 -17.44 -10.11
N ALA A 232 -9.49 -16.41 -9.35
CA ALA A 232 -8.11 -15.91 -9.42
C ALA A 232 -7.11 -17.03 -9.10
N GLY A 233 -6.06 -17.15 -9.91
CA GLY A 233 -4.91 -18.01 -9.72
C GLY A 233 -4.10 -17.53 -8.50
N ASP A 234 -3.06 -16.76 -8.70
CA ASP A 234 -2.29 -16.17 -7.60
C ASP A 234 -2.83 -14.81 -7.20
N VAL A 235 -2.73 -14.50 -5.90
CA VAL A 235 -3.08 -13.18 -5.38
C VAL A 235 -1.93 -12.64 -4.54
N TYR A 236 -1.24 -11.67 -5.07
CA TYR A 236 -0.17 -10.94 -4.40
C TYR A 236 -0.69 -9.67 -3.74
N VAL A 237 0.03 -9.19 -2.73
CA VAL A 237 -0.35 -7.98 -1.99
C VAL A 237 0.77 -6.95 -2.06
N ALA A 238 0.44 -5.71 -2.40
CA ALA A 238 1.36 -4.59 -2.39
C ALA A 238 0.82 -3.45 -1.51
N VAL A 239 1.57 -3.03 -0.48
CA VAL A 239 1.17 -1.98 0.45
C VAL A 239 2.26 -0.94 0.65
N ALA A 240 1.87 0.33 0.84
CA ALA A 240 2.87 1.37 1.15
C ALA A 240 3.55 1.11 2.50
N ALA A 241 2.83 0.57 3.49
CA ALA A 241 3.43 0.27 4.78
C ALA A 241 2.76 -0.91 5.48
N THR A 242 3.53 -1.62 6.31
CA THR A 242 2.97 -2.57 7.27
C THR A 242 3.22 -2.08 8.69
N ALA A 243 2.20 -2.15 9.52
CA ALA A 243 2.32 -1.88 10.95
C ALA A 243 2.45 -3.19 11.70
N ASP A 244 3.44 -3.25 12.58
CA ASP A 244 3.58 -4.39 13.49
C ASP A 244 2.64 -4.20 14.67
N PHE A 245 2.00 -5.26 15.08
CA PHE A 245 1.16 -5.35 16.27
C PHE A 245 1.67 -6.49 17.14
N ASP A 246 1.65 -6.28 18.43
CA ASP A 246 2.14 -7.24 19.43
C ASP A 246 1.33 -8.55 19.40
N ASP A 247 0.02 -8.48 19.07
CA ASP A 247 -0.83 -9.64 18.82
C ASP A 247 -1.86 -9.36 17.72
N PRO A 248 -1.58 -9.75 16.47
CA PRO A 248 -2.50 -9.52 15.37
C PRO A 248 -3.64 -10.52 15.28
N GLY A 249 -3.56 -11.66 15.96
CA GLY A 249 -4.46 -12.80 15.78
C GLY A 249 -4.42 -13.42 14.38
N PRO A 250 -5.17 -14.47 14.08
CA PRO A 250 -5.23 -15.10 12.77
C PRO A 250 -5.86 -14.18 11.71
N TRP A 251 -5.54 -14.44 10.44
CA TRP A 251 -6.02 -13.70 9.25
C TRP A 251 -7.52 -13.85 9.00
#